data_e44dade2f07d8a809a59934ddd4b7b4e
#
_entry.id   e44dade2f07d8a809a59934ddd4b7b4e
#
_cell.length_a   1.000
_cell.length_b   1.000
_cell.length_c   1.000
_cell.angle_alpha   90.00
_cell.angle_beta   90.00
_cell.angle_gamma   90.00
#
_symmetry.space_group_name_H-M   'P 1'
#
loop_
_entity.id
_entity.type
_entity.pdbx_description
1 polymer ?
#
loop_
_entity_poly.entity_id
_entity_poly.type
_entity_poly.pdbx_seq_one_letter_code
_entity_poly.pdbx_strand_id
1 'polypeptide(L)'
;EETLESLLIRNSSKCRLTDKLQMRVPKNKILQICHSNGKIKIDEERIVENGIEVTGVVELRALYVVSDDEMPFYAAETALPFRHTIEVPGIGPDCRYELQSSIDQLSTTMPDSSDIEAKVVLNLNALVFRRRKEMVMQYVEEKDRDPEELQSLPGITCYFVKPGDTLWDIAKKFYTTTEKIRELNDLKTENLTPMQQLLVERV
;
A
#
# COMPACT_ATOMS: atom_id res chain seq x y z
N GLU A 1 5.45 -3.36 20.31
CA GLU A 1 4.65 -3.64 19.12
C GLU A 1 4.79 -2.45 18.15
N GLU A 2 5.16 -2.74 16.91
CA GLU A 2 5.33 -1.74 15.87
C GLU A 2 4.42 -2.06 14.69
N THR A 3 3.94 -1.02 14.00
CA THR A 3 3.15 -1.19 12.78
C THR A 3 4.08 -1.07 11.58
N LEU A 4 4.28 -2.17 10.89
CA LEU A 4 5.06 -2.23 9.66
C LEU A 4 4.15 -2.09 8.45
N GLU A 5 4.58 -1.29 7.47
CA GLU A 5 3.88 -1.14 6.19
C GLU A 5 4.70 -1.82 5.09
N SER A 6 4.05 -2.63 4.30
CA SER A 6 4.62 -3.26 3.11
C SER A 6 3.80 -2.89 1.89
N LEU A 7 4.46 -2.60 0.77
CA LEU A 7 3.76 -2.32 -0.49
C LEU A 7 2.96 -3.56 -0.92
N LEU A 8 1.63 -3.40 -1.03
CA LEU A 8 0.76 -4.42 -1.58
C LEU A 8 0.75 -4.36 -3.10
N ILE A 9 0.43 -3.18 -3.65
CA ILE A 9 0.36 -2.96 -5.09
C ILE A 9 0.45 -1.47 -5.42
N ARG A 10 0.96 -1.19 -6.62
CA ARG A 10 0.80 0.09 -7.30
C ARG A 10 0.02 -0.17 -8.57
N ASN A 11 -1.13 0.45 -8.73
CA ASN A 11 -1.95 0.31 -9.94
C ASN A 11 -2.37 1.67 -10.48
N SER A 12 -2.50 1.73 -11.81
CA SER A 12 -2.91 2.92 -12.55
C SER A 12 -4.08 2.55 -13.46
N SER A 13 -5.13 3.32 -13.40
CA SER A 13 -6.34 3.09 -14.22
C SER A 13 -6.76 4.35 -14.93
N LYS A 14 -7.27 4.21 -16.16
CA LYS A 14 -7.71 5.33 -17.00
C LYS A 14 -9.24 5.35 -17.08
N CYS A 15 -9.82 6.49 -16.68
CA CYS A 15 -11.24 6.77 -16.84
C CYS A 15 -11.43 7.72 -18.03
N ARG A 16 -12.29 7.35 -18.98
CA ARG A 16 -12.62 8.15 -20.17
C ARG A 16 -14.02 8.72 -20.05
N LEU A 17 -14.10 10.02 -20.25
CA LEU A 17 -15.35 10.78 -20.18
C LEU A 17 -15.54 11.55 -21.48
N THR A 18 -16.79 11.66 -21.92
CA THR A 18 -17.16 12.47 -23.10
C THR A 18 -18.49 13.12 -22.81
N ASP A 19 -18.57 14.42 -23.03
CA ASP A 19 -19.83 15.17 -22.91
C ASP A 19 -19.80 16.45 -23.75
N LYS A 20 -20.97 17.04 -23.96
CA LYS A 20 -21.13 18.34 -24.61
C LYS A 20 -21.11 19.47 -23.58
N LEU A 21 -20.40 20.55 -23.89
CA LEU A 21 -20.41 21.75 -23.09
C LEU A 21 -21.71 22.52 -23.28
N GLN A 22 -22.31 22.97 -22.17
CA GLN A 22 -23.49 23.85 -22.25
C GLN A 22 -23.09 25.26 -22.71
N MET A 23 -23.67 25.67 -23.81
CA MET A 23 -23.42 26.97 -24.41
C MET A 23 -24.33 28.04 -23.83
N ARG A 24 -23.77 29.18 -23.46
CA ARG A 24 -24.55 30.32 -22.94
C ARG A 24 -25.25 31.14 -24.06
N VAL A 25 -24.81 31.00 -25.29
CA VAL A 25 -25.35 31.80 -26.42
C VAL A 25 -25.76 30.87 -27.56
N PRO A 26 -27.07 30.56 -27.67
CA PRO A 26 -27.54 29.51 -28.59
C PRO A 26 -27.62 29.94 -30.09
N LYS A 27 -27.39 31.20 -30.43
CA LYS A 27 -27.69 31.72 -31.81
C LYS A 27 -26.46 32.12 -32.62
N ASN A 28 -25.31 32.32 -32.00
CA ASN A 28 -24.12 32.75 -32.74
C ASN A 28 -23.27 31.55 -33.13
N LYS A 29 -22.77 31.54 -34.35
CA LYS A 29 -21.87 30.47 -34.80
C LYS A 29 -20.55 30.56 -34.07
N ILE A 30 -20.10 29.42 -33.53
CA ILE A 30 -18.76 29.31 -33.00
C ILE A 30 -17.80 29.32 -34.17
N LEU A 31 -16.79 30.19 -34.09
CA LEU A 31 -15.73 30.28 -35.06
C LEU A 31 -14.52 29.42 -34.66
N GLN A 32 -14.16 29.49 -33.38
CA GLN A 32 -12.96 28.81 -32.88
C GLN A 32 -13.01 28.57 -31.36
N ILE A 33 -12.46 27.46 -30.91
CA ILE A 33 -12.12 27.24 -29.52
C ILE A 33 -10.70 27.76 -29.29
N CYS A 34 -10.54 28.71 -28.36
CA CYS A 34 -9.26 29.34 -28.09
C CYS A 34 -8.47 28.59 -27.02
N HIS A 35 -9.15 28.12 -25.95
CA HIS A 35 -8.52 27.44 -24.82
C HIS A 35 -9.53 26.57 -24.11
N SER A 36 -9.05 25.46 -23.56
CA SER A 36 -9.84 24.64 -22.65
C SER A 36 -8.98 24.15 -21.47
N ASN A 37 -9.58 24.12 -20.30
CA ASN A 37 -8.97 23.59 -19.10
C ASN A 37 -9.96 22.72 -18.31
N GLY A 38 -9.43 21.87 -17.46
CA GLY A 38 -10.22 21.01 -16.61
C GLY A 38 -9.62 20.91 -15.21
N LYS A 39 -10.48 20.69 -14.22
CA LYS A 39 -10.11 20.46 -12.84
C LYS A 39 -10.86 19.26 -12.29
N ILE A 40 -10.13 18.31 -11.70
CA ILE A 40 -10.72 17.16 -11.03
C ILE A 40 -11.08 17.56 -9.60
N LYS A 41 -12.28 17.17 -9.16
CA LYS A 41 -12.71 17.18 -7.78
C LYS A 41 -13.13 15.77 -7.40
N ILE A 42 -12.46 15.18 -6.45
CA ILE A 42 -12.83 13.90 -5.85
C ILE A 42 -13.86 14.19 -4.77
N ASP A 43 -14.99 13.51 -4.82
CA ASP A 43 -16.07 13.64 -3.83
C ASP A 43 -15.97 12.53 -2.78
N GLU A 44 -15.69 11.30 -3.19
CA GLU A 44 -15.62 10.14 -2.31
C GLU A 44 -14.64 9.10 -2.83
N GLU A 45 -13.94 8.48 -1.88
CA GLU A 45 -13.07 7.32 -2.08
C GLU A 45 -13.50 6.23 -1.09
N ARG A 46 -13.71 5.02 -1.60
CA ARG A 46 -14.07 3.90 -0.72
C ARG A 46 -13.44 2.59 -1.18
N ILE A 47 -13.08 1.77 -0.22
CA ILE A 47 -12.64 0.40 -0.48
C ILE A 47 -13.88 -0.43 -0.84
N VAL A 48 -13.79 -1.13 -1.97
CA VAL A 48 -14.79 -2.08 -2.44
C VAL A 48 -14.15 -3.45 -2.61
N GLU A 49 -14.92 -4.45 -2.99
CA GLU A 49 -14.37 -5.77 -3.24
C GLU A 49 -13.32 -5.72 -4.36
N ASN A 50 -12.09 -6.10 -4.03
CA ASN A 50 -10.92 -6.10 -4.91
C ASN A 50 -10.58 -4.75 -5.57
N GLY A 51 -10.91 -3.62 -4.93
CA GLY A 51 -10.60 -2.34 -5.52
C GLY A 51 -10.86 -1.12 -4.65
N ILE A 52 -10.55 0.04 -5.23
CA ILE A 52 -10.87 1.36 -4.68
C ILE A 52 -11.80 2.04 -5.66
N GLU A 53 -13.05 2.27 -5.25
CA GLU A 53 -14.00 3.07 -6.02
C GLU A 53 -13.77 4.54 -5.72
N VAL A 54 -13.65 5.32 -6.78
CA VAL A 54 -13.46 6.77 -6.75
C VAL A 54 -14.62 7.41 -7.48
N THR A 55 -15.30 8.33 -6.82
CA THR A 55 -16.35 9.16 -7.41
C THR A 55 -15.96 10.62 -7.35
N GLY A 56 -16.38 11.38 -8.33
CA GLY A 56 -16.05 12.79 -8.40
C GLY A 56 -16.60 13.45 -9.64
N VAL A 57 -16.14 14.68 -9.86
CA VAL A 57 -16.56 15.52 -10.97
C VAL A 57 -15.34 16.14 -11.63
N VAL A 58 -15.35 16.19 -12.97
CA VAL A 58 -14.42 17.00 -13.75
C VAL A 58 -15.11 18.28 -14.18
N GLU A 59 -14.69 19.40 -13.61
CA GLU A 59 -15.12 20.73 -14.05
C GLU A 59 -14.32 21.13 -15.27
N LEU A 60 -15.00 21.40 -16.37
CA LEU A 60 -14.40 21.83 -17.63
C LEU A 60 -14.85 23.24 -17.99
N ARG A 61 -13.93 23.99 -18.51
CA ARG A 61 -14.17 25.33 -19.06
C ARG A 61 -13.49 25.43 -20.41
N ALA A 62 -14.24 25.92 -21.41
CA ALA A 62 -13.72 26.26 -22.73
C ALA A 62 -13.98 27.73 -23.06
N LEU A 63 -12.96 28.43 -23.51
CA LEU A 63 -13.04 29.78 -24.06
C LEU A 63 -13.17 29.65 -25.58
N TYR A 64 -14.15 30.30 -26.16
CA TYR A 64 -14.41 30.23 -27.59
C TYR A 64 -14.81 31.60 -28.17
N VAL A 65 -14.66 31.75 -29.49
CA VAL A 65 -15.00 32.93 -30.27
C VAL A 65 -16.24 32.64 -31.09
N VAL A 66 -17.14 33.61 -31.16
CA VAL A 66 -18.35 33.55 -31.98
C VAL A 66 -18.35 34.66 -33.02
N SER A 67 -19.25 34.58 -34.01
CA SER A 67 -19.45 35.59 -35.03
C SER A 67 -20.27 36.78 -34.51
N ASP A 68 -19.73 37.47 -33.51
CA ASP A 68 -20.31 38.68 -32.92
C ASP A 68 -19.22 39.74 -32.79
N ASP A 69 -19.38 40.88 -33.43
CA ASP A 69 -18.37 41.93 -33.50
C ASP A 69 -18.29 42.76 -32.20
N GLU A 70 -19.38 42.78 -31.37
CA GLU A 70 -19.40 43.52 -30.11
C GLU A 70 -18.89 42.70 -28.94
N MET A 71 -19.25 41.41 -28.87
CA MET A 71 -18.82 40.47 -27.81
C MET A 71 -18.37 39.15 -28.42
N PRO A 72 -17.18 39.05 -28.94
CA PRO A 72 -16.73 37.86 -29.65
C PRO A 72 -16.32 36.69 -28.72
N PHE A 73 -15.99 36.94 -27.45
CA PHE A 73 -15.45 35.91 -26.52
C PHE A 73 -16.50 35.44 -25.53
N TYR A 74 -16.66 34.13 -25.45
CA TYR A 74 -17.51 33.46 -24.46
C TYR A 74 -16.80 32.29 -23.80
N ALA A 75 -17.31 31.88 -22.62
CA ALA A 75 -16.90 30.69 -21.92
C ALA A 75 -18.07 29.72 -21.79
N ALA A 76 -17.82 28.47 -22.14
CA ALA A 76 -18.70 27.35 -21.85
C ALA A 76 -18.13 26.58 -20.65
N GLU A 77 -19.00 26.09 -19.80
CA GLU A 77 -18.65 25.30 -18.60
C GLU A 77 -19.51 24.05 -18.54
N THR A 78 -18.91 22.96 -18.12
CA THR A 78 -19.65 21.74 -17.82
C THR A 78 -19.01 21.01 -16.65
N ALA A 79 -19.78 20.16 -16.00
CA ALA A 79 -19.34 19.30 -14.92
C ALA A 79 -19.63 17.86 -15.30
N LEU A 80 -18.58 17.06 -15.51
CA LEU A 80 -18.68 15.65 -15.86
C LEU A 80 -18.53 14.78 -14.61
N PRO A 81 -19.60 14.19 -14.10
CA PRO A 81 -19.51 13.24 -13.03
C PRO A 81 -18.84 11.96 -13.50
N PHE A 82 -18.02 11.35 -12.65
CA PHE A 82 -17.43 10.05 -12.92
C PHE A 82 -17.49 9.14 -11.69
N ARG A 83 -17.54 7.86 -11.99
CA ARG A 83 -17.35 6.78 -11.04
C ARG A 83 -16.42 5.76 -11.68
N HIS A 84 -15.35 5.43 -11.00
CA HIS A 84 -14.35 4.52 -11.53
C HIS A 84 -13.76 3.67 -10.43
N THR A 85 -13.52 2.39 -10.71
CA THR A 85 -12.89 1.46 -9.77
C THR A 85 -11.48 1.15 -10.24
N ILE A 86 -10.52 1.40 -9.37
CA ILE A 86 -9.13 0.98 -9.55
C ILE A 86 -9.02 -0.43 -8.97
N GLU A 87 -8.64 -1.40 -9.79
CA GLU A 87 -8.48 -2.78 -9.34
C GLU A 87 -7.30 -2.91 -8.37
N VAL A 88 -7.56 -3.48 -7.19
CA VAL A 88 -6.58 -3.75 -6.15
C VAL A 88 -6.88 -5.11 -5.53
N PRO A 89 -6.40 -6.19 -6.14
CA PRO A 89 -6.62 -7.53 -5.61
C PRO A 89 -6.06 -7.68 -4.19
N GLY A 90 -6.88 -8.20 -3.29
CA GLY A 90 -6.48 -8.45 -1.91
C GLY A 90 -6.43 -7.21 -1.01
N ILE A 91 -7.06 -6.10 -1.40
CA ILE A 91 -7.27 -4.95 -0.52
C ILE A 91 -8.21 -5.33 0.61
N GLY A 92 -7.91 -4.87 1.82
CA GLY A 92 -8.70 -5.10 3.03
C GLY A 92 -8.68 -3.90 3.96
N PRO A 93 -9.39 -3.98 5.10
CA PRO A 93 -9.46 -2.89 6.08
C PRO A 93 -8.12 -2.59 6.77
N ASP A 94 -7.18 -3.52 6.71
CA ASP A 94 -5.80 -3.39 7.18
C ASP A 94 -4.89 -2.63 6.21
N CYS A 95 -5.42 -2.25 5.05
CA CYS A 95 -4.67 -1.52 4.05
C CYS A 95 -4.80 0.00 4.21
N ARG A 96 -3.70 0.69 3.96
CA ARG A 96 -3.64 2.13 3.72
C ARG A 96 -3.39 2.37 2.25
N TYR A 97 -4.01 3.38 1.68
CA TYR A 97 -3.73 3.76 0.30
C TYR A 97 -3.52 5.26 0.14
N GLU A 98 -2.84 5.62 -0.94
CA GLU A 98 -2.66 6.97 -1.43
C GLU A 98 -3.18 7.02 -2.86
N LEU A 99 -4.10 7.96 -3.14
CA LEU A 99 -4.67 8.17 -4.44
C LEU A 99 -4.11 9.45 -5.07
N GLN A 100 -3.67 9.34 -6.32
CA GLN A 100 -3.29 10.49 -7.13
C GLN A 100 -4.15 10.51 -8.38
N SER A 101 -4.78 11.65 -8.66
CA SER A 101 -5.59 11.88 -9.85
C SER A 101 -5.00 12.97 -10.71
N SER A 102 -5.00 12.76 -12.02
CA SER A 102 -4.56 13.75 -13.01
C SER A 102 -5.36 13.65 -14.28
N ILE A 103 -5.46 14.76 -15.01
CA ILE A 103 -5.97 14.76 -16.38
C ILE A 103 -4.80 14.39 -17.29
N ASP A 104 -4.87 13.21 -17.90
CA ASP A 104 -3.88 12.71 -18.86
C ASP A 104 -4.09 13.37 -20.24
N GLN A 105 -5.34 13.53 -20.64
CA GLN A 105 -5.71 14.17 -21.91
C GLN A 105 -7.01 14.94 -21.77
N LEU A 106 -7.03 16.15 -22.31
CA LEU A 106 -8.22 16.96 -22.52
C LEU A 106 -8.25 17.39 -23.97
N SER A 107 -9.31 17.05 -24.69
CA SER A 107 -9.55 17.46 -26.08
C SER A 107 -10.95 18.05 -26.19
N THR A 108 -11.03 19.23 -26.80
CA THR A 108 -12.29 19.88 -27.13
C THR A 108 -12.39 20.03 -28.65
N THR A 109 -13.52 19.62 -29.18
CA THR A 109 -13.78 19.66 -30.62
C THR A 109 -15.13 20.35 -30.91
N MET A 110 -15.28 20.92 -32.08
CA MET A 110 -16.54 21.44 -32.59
C MET A 110 -17.09 20.46 -33.62
N PRO A 111 -18.06 19.59 -33.25
CA PRO A 111 -18.72 18.75 -34.26
C PRO A 111 -19.46 19.55 -35.31
N ASP A 112 -20.02 20.67 -34.90
CA ASP A 112 -20.65 21.67 -35.74
C ASP A 112 -20.42 23.09 -35.19
N SER A 113 -21.00 24.10 -35.82
CA SER A 113 -20.83 25.50 -35.39
C SER A 113 -21.66 25.91 -34.18
N SER A 114 -22.39 24.99 -33.57
CA SER A 114 -23.30 25.23 -32.42
C SER A 114 -22.93 24.48 -31.17
N ASP A 115 -22.09 23.43 -31.27
CA ASP A 115 -21.76 22.51 -30.17
C ASP A 115 -20.25 22.42 -29.95
N ILE A 116 -19.86 22.28 -28.66
CA ILE A 116 -18.51 21.92 -28.25
C ILE A 116 -18.60 20.57 -27.52
N GLU A 117 -17.87 19.59 -28.00
CA GLU A 117 -17.70 18.30 -27.34
C GLU A 117 -16.35 18.24 -26.64
N ALA A 118 -16.34 17.79 -25.38
CA ALA A 118 -15.11 17.56 -24.64
C ALA A 118 -14.90 16.06 -24.40
N LYS A 119 -13.66 15.63 -24.61
CA LYS A 119 -13.17 14.28 -24.29
C LYS A 119 -12.06 14.40 -23.26
N VAL A 120 -12.22 13.72 -22.13
CA VAL A 120 -11.29 13.74 -21.02
C VAL A 120 -10.83 12.33 -20.72
N VAL A 121 -9.53 12.17 -20.53
CA VAL A 121 -8.94 10.94 -20.01
C VAL A 121 -8.31 11.28 -18.66
N LEU A 122 -8.85 10.69 -17.61
CA LEU A 122 -8.29 10.76 -16.27
C LEU A 122 -7.32 9.62 -16.07
N ASN A 123 -6.23 9.90 -15.37
CA ASN A 123 -5.33 8.90 -14.84
C ASN A 123 -5.45 8.86 -13.31
N LEU A 124 -5.88 7.72 -12.79
CA LEU A 124 -6.07 7.48 -11.37
C LEU A 124 -5.04 6.45 -10.91
N ASN A 125 -4.11 6.88 -10.07
CA ASN A 125 -3.03 6.03 -9.54
C ASN A 125 -3.30 5.73 -8.07
N ALA A 126 -3.30 4.45 -7.71
CA ALA A 126 -3.39 4.00 -6.34
C ALA A 126 -2.07 3.33 -5.91
N LEU A 127 -1.55 3.76 -4.78
CA LEU A 127 -0.43 3.14 -4.08
C LEU A 127 -0.98 2.56 -2.77
N VAL A 128 -0.95 1.25 -2.63
CA VAL A 128 -1.61 0.55 -1.53
C VAL A 128 -0.59 -0.20 -0.68
N PHE A 129 -0.67 0.01 0.63
CA PHE A 129 0.19 -0.61 1.63
C PHE A 129 -0.63 -1.49 2.56
N ARG A 130 -0.12 -2.68 2.85
CA ARG A 130 -0.65 -3.56 3.90
C ARG A 130 0.05 -3.26 5.21
N ARG A 131 -0.73 -3.06 6.26
CA ARG A 131 -0.26 -2.85 7.63
C ARG A 131 -0.26 -4.17 8.38
N ARG A 132 0.82 -4.43 9.10
CA ARG A 132 0.95 -5.55 10.02
C ARG A 132 1.51 -5.05 11.34
N LYS A 133 0.96 -5.55 12.43
CA LYS A 133 1.52 -5.33 13.75
C LYS A 133 2.48 -6.46 14.06
N GLU A 134 3.71 -6.09 14.37
CA GLU A 134 4.77 -7.05 14.67
C GLU A 134 5.42 -6.70 16.00
N MET A 135 5.81 -7.74 16.72
CA MET A 135 6.60 -7.58 17.92
C MET A 135 8.06 -7.39 17.54
N VAL A 136 8.56 -6.19 17.72
CA VAL A 136 9.95 -5.85 17.41
C VAL A 136 10.76 -5.75 18.70
N MET A 137 12.01 -6.18 18.65
CA MET A 137 12.95 -6.03 19.75
C MET A 137 13.40 -4.56 19.77
N GLN A 138 13.07 -3.85 20.86
CA GLN A 138 13.44 -2.44 21.03
C GLN A 138 14.72 -2.24 21.82
N TYR A 139 15.06 -3.21 22.68
CA TYR A 139 16.21 -3.12 23.55
C TYR A 139 16.82 -4.50 23.81
N VAL A 140 18.14 -4.56 23.82
CA VAL A 140 18.94 -5.73 24.19
C VAL A 140 19.92 -5.28 25.27
N GLU A 141 19.90 -5.94 26.41
CA GLU A 141 20.83 -5.72 27.49
C GLU A 141 21.77 -6.91 27.61
N GLU A 142 23.07 -6.64 27.57
CA GLU A 142 24.09 -7.61 27.94
C GLU A 142 24.22 -7.58 29.45
N LYS A 143 24.03 -8.74 30.10
CA LYS A 143 24.08 -8.86 31.53
C LYS A 143 25.13 -9.87 31.92
N ASP A 144 26.06 -9.44 32.78
CA ASP A 144 27.05 -10.34 33.35
C ASP A 144 26.36 -11.45 34.13
N ARG A 145 26.90 -12.64 34.04
CA ARG A 145 26.43 -13.79 34.81
C ARG A 145 26.75 -13.60 36.28
N ASP A 146 25.81 -13.95 37.14
CA ASP A 146 26.07 -13.96 38.60
C ASP A 146 27.10 -15.04 38.95
N PRO A 147 28.27 -14.66 39.46
CA PRO A 147 29.32 -15.62 39.82
C PRO A 147 28.88 -16.61 40.89
N GLU A 148 28.02 -16.21 41.82
CA GLU A 148 27.53 -17.08 42.91
C GLU A 148 26.55 -18.12 42.36
N GLU A 149 25.66 -17.75 41.46
CA GLU A 149 24.77 -18.68 40.77
C GLU A 149 25.56 -19.71 39.94
N LEU A 150 26.58 -19.22 39.19
CA LEU A 150 27.47 -20.11 38.44
C LEU A 150 28.20 -21.10 39.30
N GLN A 151 28.72 -20.71 40.48
CA GLN A 151 29.44 -21.61 41.37
C GLN A 151 28.54 -22.63 42.03
N SER A 152 27.28 -22.34 42.26
CA SER A 152 26.29 -23.24 42.86
C SER A 152 25.85 -24.38 41.95
N LEU A 153 26.02 -24.24 40.63
CA LEU A 153 25.63 -25.24 39.64
C LEU A 153 26.68 -26.38 39.58
N PRO A 154 26.24 -27.66 39.48
CA PRO A 154 27.16 -28.76 39.28
C PRO A 154 27.92 -28.64 37.96
N GLY A 155 29.20 -29.02 37.94
CA GLY A 155 30.04 -28.98 36.75
C GLY A 155 29.56 -29.89 35.61
N ILE A 156 28.98 -31.06 35.98
CA ILE A 156 28.36 -32.03 35.08
C ILE A 156 26.98 -32.38 35.57
N THR A 157 26.00 -32.34 34.68
CA THR A 157 24.60 -32.66 34.97
C THR A 157 24.08 -33.70 33.98
N CYS A 158 23.33 -34.68 34.50
CA CYS A 158 22.57 -35.59 33.64
C CYS A 158 21.16 -35.01 33.45
N TYR A 159 20.83 -34.69 32.20
CA TYR A 159 19.56 -34.09 31.83
C TYR A 159 18.70 -35.04 31.00
N PHE A 160 17.42 -35.14 31.35
CA PHE A 160 16.45 -35.90 30.56
C PHE A 160 15.68 -34.93 29.67
N VAL A 161 15.76 -35.14 28.35
CA VAL A 161 15.12 -34.31 27.34
C VAL A 161 13.61 -34.34 27.51
N LYS A 162 12.99 -33.17 27.57
CA LYS A 162 11.54 -33.00 27.63
C LYS A 162 10.97 -32.84 26.21
N PRO A 163 9.68 -33.13 26.00
CA PRO A 163 9.02 -32.85 24.74
C PRO A 163 9.12 -31.35 24.37
N GLY A 164 9.67 -31.04 23.22
CA GLY A 164 9.85 -29.68 22.74
C GLY A 164 11.21 -29.02 23.05
N ASP A 165 12.09 -29.69 23.83
CA ASP A 165 13.44 -29.18 24.08
C ASP A 165 14.29 -29.24 22.81
N THR A 166 15.08 -28.19 22.60
CA THR A 166 16.15 -28.14 21.60
C THR A 166 17.53 -28.18 22.26
N LEU A 167 18.56 -28.59 21.51
CA LEU A 167 19.95 -28.51 22.01
C LEU A 167 20.32 -27.11 22.47
N TRP A 168 19.79 -26.09 21.74
CA TRP A 168 20.01 -24.70 22.08
C TRP A 168 19.39 -24.28 23.40
N ASP A 169 18.17 -24.74 23.70
CA ASP A 169 17.50 -24.42 24.95
C ASP A 169 18.21 -25.10 26.14
N ILE A 170 18.69 -26.33 25.96
CA ILE A 170 19.47 -27.05 26.96
C ILE A 170 20.83 -26.36 27.19
N ALA A 171 21.52 -25.97 26.10
CA ALA A 171 22.78 -25.24 26.17
C ALA A 171 22.66 -23.92 26.93
N LYS A 172 21.63 -23.12 26.66
CA LYS A 172 21.34 -21.88 27.40
C LYS A 172 21.09 -22.17 28.90
N LYS A 173 20.29 -23.18 29.18
CA LYS A 173 19.91 -23.51 30.54
C LYS A 173 21.09 -23.91 31.42
N PHE A 174 22.08 -24.61 30.87
CA PHE A 174 23.23 -25.14 31.61
C PHE A 174 24.52 -24.34 31.32
N TYR A 175 24.41 -23.17 30.69
CA TYR A 175 25.56 -22.31 30.41
C TYR A 175 26.68 -23.03 29.64
N THR A 176 26.31 -23.78 28.59
CA THR A 176 27.23 -24.52 27.74
C THR A 176 26.95 -24.24 26.25
N THR A 177 27.65 -24.92 25.36
CA THR A 177 27.41 -24.79 23.91
C THR A 177 26.75 -26.05 23.35
N THR A 178 26.06 -25.92 22.22
CA THR A 178 25.44 -27.05 21.51
C THR A 178 26.51 -28.06 21.06
N GLU A 179 27.68 -27.57 20.65
CA GLU A 179 28.84 -28.35 20.22
C GLU A 179 29.33 -29.25 21.38
N LYS A 180 29.53 -28.69 22.57
CA LYS A 180 29.97 -29.46 23.75
C LYS A 180 28.98 -30.54 24.14
N ILE A 181 27.66 -30.24 24.12
CA ILE A 181 26.64 -31.26 24.40
C ILE A 181 26.73 -32.38 23.35
N ARG A 182 26.92 -32.04 22.07
CA ARG A 182 27.03 -33.03 21.00
C ARG A 182 28.27 -33.92 21.16
N GLU A 183 29.43 -33.33 21.43
CA GLU A 183 30.67 -34.04 21.60
C GLU A 183 30.62 -34.96 22.80
N LEU A 184 30.11 -34.48 23.95
CA LEU A 184 30.03 -35.26 25.19
C LEU A 184 29.07 -36.46 25.12
N ASN A 185 28.09 -36.40 24.21
CA ASN A 185 27.06 -37.45 24.07
C ASN A 185 27.14 -38.19 22.72
N ASP A 186 28.18 -37.99 21.92
CA ASP A 186 28.36 -38.60 20.59
C ASP A 186 27.16 -38.40 19.65
N LEU A 187 26.51 -37.22 19.72
CA LEU A 187 25.31 -36.94 18.92
C LEU A 187 25.66 -36.65 17.48
N LYS A 188 25.14 -37.45 16.55
CA LYS A 188 25.34 -37.28 15.11
C LYS A 188 24.39 -36.21 14.48
N THR A 189 23.30 -35.93 15.15
CA THR A 189 22.27 -34.97 14.70
C THR A 189 21.82 -34.09 15.86
N GLU A 190 21.17 -32.96 15.53
CA GLU A 190 20.58 -32.05 16.55
C GLU A 190 19.19 -32.51 17.03
N ASN A 191 18.65 -33.56 16.42
CA ASN A 191 17.33 -34.05 16.78
C ASN A 191 17.39 -34.82 18.10
N LEU A 192 16.64 -34.34 19.07
CA LEU A 192 16.51 -34.98 20.39
C LEU A 192 15.22 -35.78 20.47
N THR A 193 15.25 -36.89 21.18
CA THR A 193 14.06 -37.67 21.49
C THR A 193 13.63 -37.41 22.93
N PRO A 194 12.32 -37.28 23.20
CA PRO A 194 11.84 -37.17 24.58
C PRO A 194 12.36 -38.33 25.45
N MET A 195 12.72 -38.02 26.71
CA MET A 195 13.34 -38.95 27.69
C MET A 195 14.77 -39.40 27.34
N GLN A 196 15.38 -38.90 26.28
CA GLN A 196 16.81 -39.12 26.02
C GLN A 196 17.64 -38.53 27.15
N GLN A 197 18.60 -39.29 27.60
CA GLN A 197 19.55 -38.86 28.65
C GLN A 197 20.74 -38.16 27.98
N LEU A 198 21.06 -36.98 28.45
CA LEU A 198 22.21 -36.19 28.00
C LEU A 198 23.11 -35.85 29.19
N LEU A 199 24.40 -36.01 29.01
CA LEU A 199 25.40 -35.43 29.88
C LEU A 199 25.68 -34.00 29.43
N VAL A 200 25.57 -33.05 30.34
CA VAL A 200 25.77 -31.63 30.05
C VAL A 200 26.85 -31.11 30.99
N GLU A 201 27.94 -30.65 30.41
CA GLU A 201 29.04 -30.01 31.10
C GLU A 201 28.92 -28.49 30.97
N ARG A 202 29.03 -27.78 32.09
CA ARG A 202 29.09 -26.34 32.14
C ARG A 202 30.47 -25.83 31.62
N VAL A 203 30.49 -24.72 30.89
CA VAL A 203 31.70 -24.03 30.42
C VAL A 203 32.09 -22.90 31.34
#